data_58f7aa0b13718e4f5cca494994fa63d2
#
_entry.id   58f7aa0b13718e4f5cca494994fa63d2
#
_cell.length_a   1.000
_cell.length_b   1.000
_cell.length_c   1.000
_cell.angle_alpha   90.00
_cell.angle_beta   90.00
_cell.angle_gamma   90.00
#
_symmetry.space_group_name_H-M   'P 1'
#
loop_
_entity.id
_entity.type
_entity.pdbx_description
1 polymer ?
#
loop_
_entity_poly.entity_id
_entity_poly.type
_entity_poly.pdbx_seq_one_letter_code
_entity_poly.pdbx_strand_id
1 'polypeptide(L)'
;MRGLCFCGGGIKAASHIGALKALEEKNIKFDCVSGASSGSIIATLYALGYNSDEMWKMFQKYYKKIKYAEWKQIFKLILGLLFKGELVIDGLNSGKSIEKIMSEICRKSHVENINQIKMPLFISMVDLQTGTVYIASSNENRTQLLDDTQYITDIPISTAVRGSCSFPVVFSPCKFENIQLIDGGTRENLPWKCLKDIGANEVIGICFETIHKKECCKNIIEVATNYKEENYRHMKKMELIN
;
A
#
# COMPACT_ATOMS: atom_id res chain seq x y z
N MET A 1 7.78 -5.03 21.73
CA MET A 1 7.34 -5.38 20.37
C MET A 1 8.21 -4.67 19.34
N ARG A 2 8.60 -5.40 18.28
CA ARG A 2 9.34 -4.85 17.14
C ARG A 2 8.45 -4.84 15.91
N GLY A 3 8.35 -3.69 15.24
CA GLY A 3 7.55 -3.49 14.05
C GLY A 3 8.36 -3.42 12.78
N LEU A 4 7.78 -3.87 11.66
CA LEU A 4 8.35 -3.76 10.31
C LEU A 4 7.38 -3.00 9.42
N CYS A 5 7.87 -1.96 8.73
CA CYS A 5 7.05 -1.11 7.88
C CYS A 5 7.59 -1.06 6.45
N PHE A 6 6.72 -1.26 5.46
CA PHE A 6 7.06 -1.24 4.04
C PHE A 6 6.40 -0.07 3.31
N CYS A 7 7.19 0.73 2.62
CA CYS A 7 6.64 1.80 1.80
C CYS A 7 6.06 1.32 0.47
N GLY A 8 5.20 2.13 -0.13
CA GLY A 8 4.78 1.97 -1.52
C GLY A 8 5.88 2.31 -2.51
N GLY A 9 5.80 1.77 -3.71
CA GLY A 9 6.79 2.04 -4.77
C GLY A 9 6.56 1.24 -6.05
N GLY A 10 5.37 0.68 -6.24
CA GLY A 10 5.02 -0.12 -7.42
C GLY A 10 5.92 -1.34 -7.56
N ILE A 11 6.51 -1.56 -8.73
CA ILE A 11 7.37 -2.73 -9.00
C ILE A 11 8.64 -2.75 -8.14
N LYS A 12 9.07 -1.60 -7.59
CA LYS A 12 10.22 -1.53 -6.68
C LYS A 12 10.02 -2.34 -5.40
N ALA A 13 8.77 -2.73 -5.07
CA ALA A 13 8.48 -3.63 -3.94
C ALA A 13 9.23 -4.96 -4.00
N ALA A 14 9.72 -5.39 -5.17
CA ALA A 14 10.62 -6.54 -5.27
C ALA A 14 11.88 -6.39 -4.39
N SER A 15 12.36 -5.16 -4.17
CA SER A 15 13.51 -4.90 -3.29
C SER A 15 13.19 -5.10 -1.81
N HIS A 16 11.90 -4.95 -1.39
CA HIS A 16 11.49 -5.28 -0.03
C HIS A 16 11.69 -6.76 0.28
N ILE A 17 11.48 -7.64 -0.72
CA ILE A 17 11.71 -9.08 -0.56
C ILE A 17 13.20 -9.35 -0.29
N GLY A 18 14.11 -8.65 -0.99
CA GLY A 18 15.54 -8.74 -0.74
C GLY A 18 15.96 -8.23 0.64
N ALA A 19 15.39 -7.10 1.07
CA ALA A 19 15.62 -6.57 2.41
C ALA A 19 15.10 -7.52 3.50
N LEU A 20 13.90 -8.11 3.29
CA LEU A 20 13.34 -9.11 4.20
C LEU A 20 14.25 -10.34 4.29
N LYS A 21 14.79 -10.81 3.16
CA LYS A 21 15.74 -11.93 3.13
C LYS A 21 16.98 -11.66 4.00
N ALA A 22 17.56 -10.46 3.89
CA ALA A 22 18.70 -10.07 4.71
C ALA A 22 18.37 -10.02 6.22
N LEU A 23 17.13 -9.64 6.59
CA LEU A 23 16.66 -9.67 7.97
C LEU A 23 16.45 -11.12 8.47
N GLU A 24 15.89 -11.98 7.63
CA GLU A 24 15.70 -13.41 7.92
C GLU A 24 17.03 -14.13 8.12
N GLU A 25 18.04 -13.86 7.27
CA GLU A 25 19.40 -14.43 7.40
C GLU A 25 20.09 -14.03 8.73
N LYS A 26 19.71 -12.87 9.28
CA LYS A 26 20.16 -12.41 10.61
C LYS A 26 19.26 -12.89 11.75
N ASN A 27 18.26 -13.72 11.47
CA ASN A 27 17.24 -14.19 12.43
C ASN A 27 16.49 -13.03 13.13
N ILE A 28 16.31 -11.89 12.45
CA ILE A 28 15.54 -10.77 12.97
C ILE A 28 14.07 -11.00 12.69
N LYS A 29 13.26 -11.11 13.75
CA LYS A 29 11.81 -11.32 13.68
C LYS A 29 11.06 -10.08 14.13
N PHE A 30 9.83 -9.94 13.63
CA PHE A 30 8.94 -8.82 13.93
C PHE A 30 7.62 -9.34 14.49
N ASP A 31 7.05 -8.55 15.41
CA ASP A 31 5.80 -8.86 16.10
C ASP A 31 4.58 -8.25 15.41
N CYS A 32 4.78 -7.21 14.62
CA CYS A 32 3.76 -6.48 13.89
C CYS A 32 4.31 -5.89 12.59
N VAL A 33 3.42 -5.65 11.62
CA VAL A 33 3.82 -5.19 10.30
C VAL A 33 2.82 -4.20 9.71
N SER A 34 3.32 -3.24 8.93
CA SER A 34 2.50 -2.29 8.19
C SER A 34 3.01 -2.06 6.78
N GLY A 35 2.13 -1.58 5.91
CA GLY A 35 2.53 -1.25 4.54
C GLY A 35 1.53 -0.37 3.80
N ALA A 36 2.03 0.35 2.80
CA ALA A 36 1.25 1.15 1.88
C ALA A 36 1.48 0.70 0.43
N SER A 37 0.45 0.78 -0.42
CA SER A 37 0.57 0.44 -1.85
C SER A 37 1.17 -0.95 -2.04
N SER A 38 2.16 -1.10 -2.90
CA SER A 38 2.89 -2.37 -3.09
C SER A 38 3.56 -2.90 -1.81
N GLY A 39 3.88 -2.03 -0.84
CA GLY A 39 4.37 -2.44 0.48
C GLY A 39 3.29 -3.18 1.28
N SER A 40 2.01 -2.87 1.08
CA SER A 40 0.90 -3.59 1.73
C SER A 40 0.80 -5.05 1.28
N ILE A 41 1.20 -5.35 0.03
CA ILE A 41 1.29 -6.74 -0.47
C ILE A 41 2.35 -7.51 0.34
N ILE A 42 3.54 -6.93 0.49
CA ILE A 42 4.65 -7.56 1.22
C ILE A 42 4.30 -7.73 2.71
N ALA A 43 3.74 -6.67 3.33
CA ALA A 43 3.27 -6.71 4.71
C ALA A 43 2.23 -7.82 4.94
N THR A 44 1.26 -7.95 4.03
CA THR A 44 0.24 -9.00 4.09
C THR A 44 0.84 -10.40 3.97
N LEU A 45 1.73 -10.62 3.00
CA LEU A 45 2.39 -11.91 2.83
C LEU A 45 3.22 -12.28 4.08
N TYR A 46 3.92 -11.31 4.67
CA TYR A 46 4.67 -11.51 5.91
C TYR A 46 3.74 -11.90 7.07
N ALA A 47 2.63 -11.18 7.24
CA ALA A 47 1.63 -11.45 8.28
C ALA A 47 0.94 -12.81 8.11
N LEU A 48 0.83 -13.32 6.87
CA LEU A 48 0.34 -14.66 6.54
C LEU A 48 1.41 -15.75 6.74
N GLY A 49 2.65 -15.40 7.11
CA GLY A 49 3.73 -16.34 7.43
C GLY A 49 4.61 -16.76 6.25
N TYR A 50 4.48 -16.10 5.09
CA TYR A 50 5.36 -16.37 3.95
C TYR A 50 6.77 -15.80 4.20
N ASN A 51 7.80 -16.60 3.89
CA ASN A 51 9.18 -16.16 3.90
C ASN A 51 9.59 -15.45 2.57
N SER A 52 10.77 -14.84 2.56
CA SER A 52 11.28 -14.09 1.41
C SER A 52 11.41 -14.93 0.13
N ASP A 53 11.81 -16.20 0.22
CA ASP A 53 11.96 -17.08 -0.95
C ASP A 53 10.58 -17.46 -1.54
N GLU A 54 9.57 -17.68 -0.71
CA GLU A 54 8.20 -17.90 -1.15
C GLU A 54 7.60 -16.65 -1.80
N MET A 55 7.82 -15.47 -1.19
CA MET A 55 7.39 -14.19 -1.75
C MET A 55 8.05 -13.92 -3.12
N TRP A 56 9.33 -14.27 -3.27
CA TRP A 56 10.02 -14.13 -4.55
C TRP A 56 9.43 -15.01 -5.65
N LYS A 57 9.11 -16.27 -5.34
CA LYS A 57 8.42 -17.18 -6.26
C LYS A 57 7.03 -16.62 -6.66
N MET A 58 6.29 -16.06 -5.69
CA MET A 58 5.01 -15.43 -5.96
C MET A 58 5.18 -14.18 -6.84
N PHE A 59 6.15 -13.33 -6.56
CA PHE A 59 6.46 -12.16 -7.38
C PHE A 59 6.73 -12.58 -8.83
N GLN A 60 7.62 -13.54 -9.07
CA GLN A 60 7.92 -14.06 -10.41
C GLN A 60 6.68 -14.61 -11.12
N LYS A 61 5.77 -15.26 -10.39
CA LYS A 61 4.53 -15.83 -10.94
C LYS A 61 3.50 -14.77 -11.33
N TYR A 62 3.38 -13.69 -10.54
CA TYR A 62 2.25 -12.77 -10.64
C TYR A 62 2.59 -11.41 -11.24
N TYR A 63 3.86 -10.94 -11.25
CA TYR A 63 4.19 -9.57 -11.68
C TYR A 63 3.74 -9.25 -13.12
N LYS A 64 3.79 -10.24 -14.04
CA LYS A 64 3.32 -10.07 -15.43
C LYS A 64 1.80 -10.01 -15.56
N LYS A 65 1.06 -10.46 -14.54
CA LYS A 65 -0.40 -10.45 -14.54
C LYS A 65 -0.98 -9.10 -14.11
N ILE A 66 -0.19 -8.27 -13.46
CA ILE A 66 -0.58 -6.92 -13.06
C ILE A 66 -0.32 -5.99 -14.23
N LYS A 67 -1.39 -5.63 -14.93
CA LYS A 67 -1.33 -4.67 -16.05
C LYS A 67 -1.57 -3.26 -15.51
N TYR A 68 -0.79 -2.29 -15.96
CA TYR A 68 -0.96 -0.89 -15.57
C TYR A 68 -1.98 -0.14 -16.43
N ALA A 69 -2.33 -0.68 -17.60
CA ALA A 69 -3.33 -0.11 -18.49
C ALA A 69 -4.21 -1.21 -19.12
N GLU A 70 -5.49 -0.94 -19.22
CA GLU A 70 -6.47 -1.78 -19.91
C GLU A 70 -6.96 -1.08 -21.19
N TRP A 71 -6.95 -1.76 -22.31
CA TRP A 71 -7.38 -1.21 -23.62
C TRP A 71 -8.78 -0.59 -23.57
N LYS A 72 -9.69 -1.18 -22.78
CA LYS A 72 -11.06 -0.65 -22.59
C LYS A 72 -11.05 0.74 -21.95
N GLN A 73 -10.17 0.99 -20.99
CA GLN A 73 -10.04 2.28 -20.31
C GLN A 73 -9.39 3.32 -21.22
N ILE A 74 -8.36 2.91 -21.98
CA ILE A 74 -7.73 3.77 -23.00
C ILE A 74 -8.77 4.19 -24.05
N PHE A 75 -9.60 3.25 -24.52
CA PHE A 75 -10.65 3.54 -25.50
C PHE A 75 -11.71 4.51 -24.95
N LYS A 76 -12.16 4.33 -23.69
CA LYS A 76 -13.06 5.28 -23.02
C LYS A 76 -12.45 6.68 -22.88
N LEU A 77 -11.15 6.76 -22.57
CA LEU A 77 -10.41 8.01 -22.48
C LEU A 77 -10.44 8.75 -23.83
N ILE A 78 -10.11 8.05 -24.92
CA ILE A 78 -10.11 8.61 -26.27
C ILE A 78 -11.51 9.10 -26.66
N LEU A 79 -12.55 8.27 -26.43
CA LEU A 79 -13.93 8.67 -26.73
C LEU A 79 -14.39 9.85 -25.87
N GLY A 80 -14.06 9.89 -24.57
CA GLY A 80 -14.38 10.99 -23.67
C GLY A 80 -13.76 12.31 -24.14
N LEU A 81 -12.50 12.29 -24.52
CA LEU A 81 -11.79 13.45 -25.05
C LEU A 81 -12.37 13.92 -26.40
N LEU A 82 -12.70 12.98 -27.31
CA LEU A 82 -13.20 13.32 -28.64
C LEU A 82 -14.65 13.83 -28.63
N PHE A 83 -15.53 13.28 -27.78
CA PHE A 83 -16.97 13.58 -27.82
C PHE A 83 -17.45 14.49 -26.71
N LYS A 84 -16.76 14.57 -25.57
CA LYS A 84 -17.18 15.37 -24.40
C LYS A 84 -16.17 16.41 -23.96
N GLY A 85 -14.94 16.37 -24.49
CA GLY A 85 -13.85 17.25 -24.00
C GLY A 85 -13.45 17.01 -22.54
N GLU A 86 -13.91 15.92 -21.93
CA GLU A 86 -13.70 15.58 -20.52
C GLU A 86 -12.95 14.25 -20.35
N LEU A 87 -12.16 14.16 -19.28
CA LEU A 87 -11.54 12.93 -18.83
C LEU A 87 -12.59 12.03 -18.14
N VAL A 88 -13.24 11.14 -18.91
CA VAL A 88 -14.32 10.27 -18.42
C VAL A 88 -13.77 8.90 -17.98
N ILE A 89 -12.66 8.90 -17.24
CA ILE A 89 -12.12 7.65 -16.64
C ILE A 89 -11.61 7.90 -15.23
N ASP A 90 -11.87 6.94 -14.36
CA ASP A 90 -11.39 6.94 -12.97
C ASP A 90 -9.95 6.42 -12.85
N GLY A 91 -9.41 5.76 -13.89
CA GLY A 91 -8.06 5.19 -13.95
C GLY A 91 -7.84 4.35 -15.21
N LEU A 92 -6.58 4.16 -15.59
CA LEU A 92 -6.18 3.37 -16.77
C LEU A 92 -6.39 1.85 -16.60
N ASN A 93 -6.51 1.38 -15.35
CA ASN A 93 -6.76 -0.01 -15.00
C ASN A 93 -7.73 -0.11 -13.83
N SER A 94 -8.58 -1.13 -13.84
CA SER A 94 -9.55 -1.37 -12.76
C SER A 94 -8.90 -1.88 -11.45
N GLY A 95 -7.66 -2.34 -11.47
CA GLY A 95 -6.96 -2.96 -10.33
C GLY A 95 -7.51 -4.32 -9.88
N LYS A 96 -8.54 -4.86 -10.54
CA LYS A 96 -9.16 -6.16 -10.19
C LYS A 96 -8.19 -7.33 -10.26
N SER A 97 -7.11 -7.22 -11.04
CA SER A 97 -6.07 -8.24 -11.09
C SER A 97 -5.32 -8.37 -9.76
N ILE A 98 -5.04 -7.26 -9.08
CA ILE A 98 -4.41 -7.24 -7.74
C ILE A 98 -5.35 -7.90 -6.74
N GLU A 99 -6.61 -7.47 -6.72
CA GLU A 99 -7.64 -8.02 -5.82
C GLU A 99 -7.80 -9.55 -6.01
N LYS A 100 -7.88 -10.02 -7.26
CA LYS A 100 -8.00 -11.44 -7.57
C LYS A 100 -6.79 -12.25 -7.11
N ILE A 101 -5.58 -11.75 -7.33
CA ILE A 101 -4.33 -12.40 -6.89
C ILE A 101 -4.32 -12.50 -5.36
N MET A 102 -4.63 -11.42 -4.67
CA MET A 102 -4.64 -11.41 -3.20
C MET A 102 -5.73 -12.32 -2.65
N SER A 103 -6.93 -12.33 -3.22
CA SER A 103 -8.01 -13.25 -2.84
C SER A 103 -7.59 -14.72 -3.04
N GLU A 104 -6.88 -15.05 -4.13
CA GLU A 104 -6.36 -16.41 -4.34
C GLU A 104 -5.35 -16.81 -3.25
N ILE A 105 -4.45 -15.90 -2.88
CA ILE A 105 -3.44 -16.14 -1.83
C ILE A 105 -4.11 -16.29 -0.47
N CYS A 106 -5.02 -15.40 -0.11
CA CYS A 106 -5.74 -15.40 1.16
C CYS A 106 -6.55 -16.69 1.36
N ARG A 107 -7.26 -17.15 0.33
CA ARG A 107 -7.99 -18.43 0.37
C ARG A 107 -7.07 -19.62 0.62
N LYS A 108 -5.88 -19.64 0.02
CA LYS A 108 -4.90 -20.73 0.27
C LYS A 108 -4.37 -20.73 1.69
N SER A 109 -4.32 -19.57 2.32
CA SER A 109 -3.93 -19.41 3.71
C SER A 109 -5.11 -19.56 4.70
N HIS A 110 -6.34 -19.81 4.19
CA HIS A 110 -7.58 -19.86 4.97
C HIS A 110 -7.84 -18.61 5.82
N VAL A 111 -7.42 -17.44 5.32
CA VAL A 111 -7.55 -16.14 5.98
C VAL A 111 -7.98 -15.12 4.93
N GLU A 112 -9.26 -14.75 4.90
CA GLU A 112 -9.82 -13.86 3.85
C GLU A 112 -10.07 -12.44 4.37
N ASN A 113 -10.42 -12.29 5.65
CA ASN A 113 -10.67 -11.00 6.28
C ASN A 113 -9.50 -10.59 7.17
N ILE A 114 -9.29 -9.27 7.30
CA ILE A 114 -8.14 -8.74 8.03
C ILE A 114 -8.18 -9.10 9.52
N ASN A 115 -9.36 -9.16 10.13
CA ASN A 115 -9.56 -9.54 11.53
C ASN A 115 -9.20 -11.01 11.83
N GLN A 116 -9.01 -11.84 10.81
CA GLN A 116 -8.59 -13.25 10.97
C GLN A 116 -7.06 -13.40 11.06
N ILE A 117 -6.29 -12.35 10.75
CA ILE A 117 -4.84 -12.37 10.82
C ILE A 117 -4.39 -12.29 12.28
N LYS A 118 -3.55 -13.25 12.70
CA LYS A 118 -3.05 -13.33 14.09
C LYS A 118 -1.98 -12.28 14.39
N MET A 119 -1.09 -12.02 13.43
CA MET A 119 -0.07 -10.98 13.56
C MET A 119 -0.71 -9.60 13.34
N PRO A 120 -0.46 -8.59 14.17
CA PRO A 120 -0.92 -7.22 13.89
C PRO A 120 -0.44 -6.74 12.52
N LEU A 121 -1.39 -6.55 11.60
CA LEU A 121 -1.20 -6.06 10.23
C LEU A 121 -1.95 -4.75 10.04
N PHE A 122 -1.28 -3.76 9.43
CA PHE A 122 -1.85 -2.47 9.11
C PHE A 122 -1.62 -2.11 7.65
N ILE A 123 -2.70 -1.74 6.95
CA ILE A 123 -2.67 -1.37 5.53
C ILE A 123 -3.23 0.04 5.38
N SER A 124 -2.40 0.97 4.91
CA SER A 124 -2.78 2.37 4.70
C SER A 124 -3.54 2.56 3.39
N MET A 125 -4.63 3.32 3.46
CA MET A 125 -5.48 3.74 2.35
C MET A 125 -5.95 5.17 2.59
N VAL A 126 -6.47 5.84 1.56
CA VAL A 126 -7.03 7.19 1.68
C VAL A 126 -8.41 7.22 1.02
N ASP A 127 -9.37 7.89 1.64
CA ASP A 127 -10.64 8.18 0.97
C ASP A 127 -10.47 9.32 -0.03
N LEU A 128 -10.84 9.06 -1.28
CA LEU A 128 -10.73 10.03 -2.37
C LEU A 128 -11.53 11.30 -2.13
N GLN A 129 -12.67 11.21 -1.46
CA GLN A 129 -13.60 12.33 -1.30
C GLN A 129 -13.19 13.25 -0.15
N THR A 130 -12.80 12.69 0.97
CA THR A 130 -12.50 13.45 2.19
C THR A 130 -11.01 13.66 2.43
N GLY A 131 -10.16 12.85 1.79
CA GLY A 131 -8.73 12.80 2.08
C GLY A 131 -8.38 12.14 3.42
N THR A 132 -9.37 11.57 4.12
CA THR A 132 -9.15 10.86 5.39
C THR A 132 -8.27 9.64 5.19
N VAL A 133 -7.29 9.47 6.07
CA VAL A 133 -6.47 8.24 6.10
C VAL A 133 -7.26 7.13 6.76
N TYR A 134 -7.38 6.01 6.06
CA TYR A 134 -7.95 4.77 6.60
C TYR A 134 -6.84 3.72 6.75
N ILE A 135 -6.80 3.10 7.91
CA ILE A 135 -5.91 1.96 8.17
C ILE A 135 -6.74 0.70 8.34
N ALA A 136 -6.64 -0.24 7.40
CA ALA A 136 -7.17 -1.57 7.64
C ALA A 136 -6.28 -2.29 8.66
N SER A 137 -6.88 -2.81 9.74
CA SER A 137 -6.17 -3.31 10.92
C SER A 137 -6.70 -4.66 11.38
N SER A 138 -5.80 -5.61 11.60
CA SER A 138 -6.11 -6.88 12.26
C SER A 138 -6.15 -6.77 13.79
N ASN A 139 -5.78 -5.62 14.36
CA ASN A 139 -5.72 -5.38 15.80
C ASN A 139 -6.70 -4.26 16.20
N GLU A 140 -7.51 -4.51 17.22
CA GLU A 140 -8.46 -3.54 17.78
C GLU A 140 -7.84 -2.71 18.92
N ASN A 141 -6.79 -3.19 19.57
CA ASN A 141 -6.13 -2.53 20.70
C ASN A 141 -5.22 -1.40 20.21
N ARG A 142 -5.58 -0.16 20.51
CA ARG A 142 -4.90 1.06 20.08
C ARG A 142 -4.87 2.09 21.19
N THR A 143 -3.85 2.95 21.19
CA THR A 143 -3.73 4.06 22.11
C THR A 143 -4.30 5.37 21.58
N GLN A 144 -4.78 5.40 20.33
CA GLN A 144 -5.34 6.57 19.63
C GLN A 144 -4.35 7.74 19.50
N LEU A 145 -3.09 7.44 19.20
CA LEU A 145 -2.05 8.45 18.98
C LEU A 145 -2.15 9.18 17.63
N LEU A 146 -3.07 8.72 16.74
CA LEU A 146 -3.19 9.25 15.38
C LEU A 146 -4.46 10.09 15.25
N ASP A 147 -4.28 11.40 15.17
CA ASP A 147 -5.31 12.34 14.75
C ASP A 147 -5.60 12.14 13.23
N ASP A 148 -6.82 12.40 12.80
CA ASP A 148 -7.29 12.30 11.40
C ASP A 148 -7.15 10.93 10.72
N THR A 149 -7.01 9.86 11.52
CA THR A 149 -6.94 8.49 11.00
C THR A 149 -8.12 7.67 11.49
N GLN A 150 -8.78 6.98 10.56
CA GLN A 150 -9.83 6.02 10.87
C GLN A 150 -9.34 4.59 10.60
N TYR A 151 -9.85 3.65 11.40
CA TYR A 151 -9.45 2.26 11.30
C TYR A 151 -10.63 1.39 10.86
N ILE A 152 -10.36 0.43 9.98
CA ILE A 152 -11.31 -0.56 9.50
C ILE A 152 -10.80 -1.93 9.93
N THR A 153 -11.57 -2.64 10.77
CA THR A 153 -11.21 -3.97 11.28
C THR A 153 -12.00 -5.10 10.61
N ASP A 154 -13.02 -4.75 9.85
CA ASP A 154 -13.83 -5.71 9.08
C ASP A 154 -13.77 -5.34 7.58
N ILE A 155 -12.76 -5.84 6.89
CA ILE A 155 -12.56 -5.65 5.45
C ILE A 155 -11.85 -6.87 4.87
N PRO A 156 -12.27 -7.38 3.69
CA PRO A 156 -11.49 -8.40 2.99
C PRO A 156 -10.06 -7.91 2.72
N ILE A 157 -9.07 -8.74 3.03
CA ILE A 157 -7.65 -8.41 2.83
C ILE A 157 -7.37 -8.00 1.38
N SER A 158 -7.98 -8.72 0.44
CA SER A 158 -7.84 -8.44 -0.99
C SER A 158 -8.35 -7.05 -1.36
N THR A 159 -9.45 -6.60 -0.74
CA THR A 159 -10.02 -5.27 -0.94
C THR A 159 -9.15 -4.19 -0.29
N ALA A 160 -8.65 -4.42 0.92
CA ALA A 160 -7.74 -3.49 1.60
C ALA A 160 -6.44 -3.29 0.80
N VAL A 161 -5.80 -4.39 0.35
CA VAL A 161 -4.61 -4.31 -0.50
C VAL A 161 -4.92 -3.65 -1.84
N ARG A 162 -6.07 -3.99 -2.47
CA ARG A 162 -6.53 -3.36 -3.70
C ARG A 162 -6.72 -1.84 -3.52
N GLY A 163 -7.38 -1.42 -2.45
CA GLY A 163 -7.56 0.00 -2.09
C GLY A 163 -6.21 0.70 -1.90
N SER A 164 -5.33 0.10 -1.10
CA SER A 164 -3.98 0.61 -0.85
C SER A 164 -3.12 0.74 -2.12
N CYS A 165 -3.35 -0.10 -3.13
CA CYS A 165 -2.65 -0.06 -4.42
C CYS A 165 -3.37 0.79 -5.48
N SER A 166 -4.46 1.48 -5.16
CA SER A 166 -5.24 2.29 -6.12
C SER A 166 -4.57 3.64 -6.38
N PHE A 167 -3.35 3.60 -6.96
CA PHE A 167 -2.63 4.83 -7.28
C PHE A 167 -3.42 5.65 -8.31
N PRO A 168 -3.73 6.93 -8.00
CA PRO A 168 -4.53 7.80 -8.87
C PRO A 168 -3.99 7.84 -10.30
N VAL A 169 -4.90 7.99 -11.27
CA VAL A 169 -4.64 7.93 -12.71
C VAL A 169 -4.32 6.52 -13.23
N VAL A 170 -3.51 5.74 -12.52
CA VAL A 170 -3.14 4.39 -12.96
C VAL A 170 -4.25 3.40 -12.65
N PHE A 171 -4.73 3.36 -11.42
CA PHE A 171 -5.80 2.46 -11.00
C PHE A 171 -7.05 3.22 -10.57
N SER A 172 -8.21 2.70 -10.96
CA SER A 172 -9.50 3.24 -10.49
C SER A 172 -9.60 3.11 -8.97
N PRO A 173 -10.27 4.05 -8.27
CA PRO A 173 -10.54 3.93 -6.85
C PRO A 173 -11.22 2.60 -6.49
N CYS A 174 -10.89 2.05 -5.35
CA CYS A 174 -11.52 0.85 -4.82
C CYS A 174 -12.75 1.23 -4.00
N LYS A 175 -13.93 0.80 -4.41
CA LYS A 175 -15.14 1.01 -3.62
C LYS A 175 -15.22 0.01 -2.49
N PHE A 176 -15.40 0.50 -1.28
CA PHE A 176 -15.69 -0.29 -0.10
C PHE A 176 -16.78 0.43 0.70
N GLU A 177 -17.95 -0.19 0.85
CA GLU A 177 -19.15 0.47 1.43
C GLU A 177 -19.42 1.83 0.75
N ASN A 178 -19.44 2.90 1.52
CA ASN A 178 -19.66 4.28 1.05
C ASN A 178 -18.35 5.05 0.79
N ILE A 179 -17.19 4.39 0.84
CA ILE A 179 -15.86 5.01 0.73
C ILE A 179 -15.23 4.67 -0.62
N GLN A 180 -14.49 5.62 -1.18
CA GLN A 180 -13.69 5.42 -2.40
C GLN A 180 -12.20 5.42 -2.05
N LEU A 181 -11.65 4.24 -1.82
CA LEU A 181 -10.28 4.06 -1.39
C LEU A 181 -9.29 4.25 -2.54
N ILE A 182 -8.28 5.06 -2.29
CA ILE A 182 -7.10 5.25 -3.15
C ILE A 182 -5.82 4.90 -2.40
N ASP A 183 -4.70 4.89 -3.13
CA ASP A 183 -3.37 4.51 -2.63
C ASP A 183 -3.00 5.26 -1.34
N GLY A 184 -2.71 4.49 -0.29
CA GLY A 184 -2.28 5.04 1.00
C GLY A 184 -1.03 5.89 0.90
N GLY A 185 -0.14 5.61 -0.05
CA GLY A 185 1.05 6.39 -0.31
C GLY A 185 0.79 7.83 -0.78
N THR A 186 -0.46 8.22 -1.04
CA THR A 186 -0.81 9.61 -1.33
C THR A 186 -0.74 10.49 -0.07
N ARG A 187 -0.92 9.92 1.12
CA ARG A 187 -0.80 10.63 2.42
C ARG A 187 0.14 9.94 3.40
N GLU A 188 0.11 8.62 3.50
CA GLU A 188 0.87 7.83 4.47
C GLU A 188 1.63 6.69 3.76
N ASN A 189 2.73 7.03 3.07
CA ASN A 189 3.48 6.07 2.25
C ASN A 189 4.32 5.06 3.07
N LEU A 190 4.66 5.40 4.32
CA LEU A 190 5.32 4.49 5.26
C LEU A 190 4.56 4.55 6.59
N PRO A 191 3.50 3.72 6.77
CA PRO A 191 2.59 3.79 7.91
C PRO A 191 3.20 3.17 9.19
N TRP A 192 4.28 3.76 9.69
CA TRP A 192 4.98 3.28 10.88
C TRP A 192 4.29 3.71 12.19
N LYS A 193 3.56 4.83 12.16
CA LYS A 193 2.88 5.37 13.34
C LYS A 193 1.87 4.39 13.93
N CYS A 194 1.12 3.68 13.08
CA CYS A 194 0.16 2.68 13.54
C CYS A 194 0.83 1.52 14.31
N LEU A 195 2.11 1.21 14.03
CA LEU A 195 2.88 0.23 14.81
C LEU A 195 3.26 0.78 16.19
N LYS A 196 3.60 2.07 16.28
CA LYS A 196 3.83 2.75 17.57
C LYS A 196 2.54 2.84 18.38
N ASP A 197 1.41 3.09 17.74
CA ASP A 197 0.08 3.20 18.36
C ASP A 197 -0.34 1.90 19.08
N ILE A 198 0.13 0.74 18.65
CA ILE A 198 -0.07 -0.53 19.36
C ILE A 198 1.07 -0.89 20.32
N GLY A 199 2.02 0.00 20.56
CA GLY A 199 3.09 -0.17 21.55
C GLY A 199 4.38 -0.81 21.01
N ALA A 200 4.67 -0.73 19.72
CA ALA A 200 5.97 -1.15 19.20
C ALA A 200 7.08 -0.22 19.71
N ASN A 201 8.06 -0.77 20.44
CA ASN A 201 9.19 0.00 20.99
C ASN A 201 10.20 0.37 19.91
N GLU A 202 10.40 -0.52 18.94
CA GLU A 202 11.30 -0.36 17.80
C GLU A 202 10.53 -0.60 16.51
N VAL A 203 10.73 0.26 15.50
CA VAL A 203 10.16 0.09 14.17
C VAL A 203 11.25 0.23 13.13
N ILE A 204 11.39 -0.80 12.28
CA ILE A 204 12.26 -0.75 11.10
C ILE A 204 11.40 -0.42 9.90
N GLY A 205 11.68 0.72 9.24
CA GLY A 205 11.04 1.13 7.99
C GLY A 205 11.92 0.80 6.79
N ILE A 206 11.38 0.08 5.80
CA ILE A 206 12.05 -0.17 4.54
C ILE A 206 11.44 0.74 3.47
N CYS A 207 12.22 1.70 2.99
CA CYS A 207 11.77 2.68 2.01
C CYS A 207 12.76 2.84 0.85
N PHE A 208 12.28 3.45 -0.25
CA PHE A 208 13.10 3.74 -1.42
C PHE A 208 13.58 5.18 -1.35
N GLU A 209 14.89 5.37 -1.40
CA GLU A 209 15.46 6.70 -1.52
C GLU A 209 15.35 7.16 -2.97
N THR A 210 14.75 8.32 -3.19
CA THR A 210 14.71 8.98 -4.49
C THR A 210 15.62 10.19 -4.43
N ILE A 211 16.71 10.17 -5.23
CA ILE A 211 17.56 11.33 -5.38
C ILE A 211 16.94 12.19 -6.49
N HIS A 212 16.26 13.27 -6.10
CA HIS A 212 15.67 14.19 -7.08
C HIS A 212 16.31 15.56 -7.04
N LYS A 213 16.63 16.07 -8.24
CA LYS A 213 16.81 17.49 -8.46
C LYS A 213 15.43 18.16 -8.46
N LYS A 214 15.29 19.29 -7.77
CA LYS A 214 14.09 20.13 -7.83
C LYS A 214 13.85 20.59 -9.27
N GLU A 215 12.91 19.97 -9.97
CA GLU A 215 12.40 20.42 -11.25
C GLU A 215 10.92 20.79 -11.11
N CYS A 216 10.49 21.84 -11.82
CA CYS A 216 9.06 22.19 -11.86
C CYS A 216 8.26 21.06 -12.49
N CYS A 217 7.16 20.66 -11.85
CA CYS A 217 6.25 19.66 -12.38
C CYS A 217 5.64 20.13 -13.70
N LYS A 218 5.78 19.33 -14.75
CA LYS A 218 5.29 19.63 -16.09
C LYS A 218 3.93 18.98 -16.39
N ASN A 219 3.51 18.03 -15.55
CA ASN A 219 2.24 17.30 -15.73
C ASN A 219 1.71 16.74 -14.41
N ILE A 220 0.46 16.27 -14.41
CA ILE A 220 -0.23 15.75 -13.23
C ILE A 220 0.42 14.48 -12.66
N ILE A 221 1.11 13.70 -13.47
CA ILE A 221 1.83 12.50 -13.02
C ILE A 221 3.05 12.90 -12.18
N GLU A 222 3.79 13.92 -12.62
CA GLU A 222 4.90 14.50 -11.86
C GLU A 222 4.43 15.13 -10.55
N VAL A 223 3.29 15.84 -10.57
CA VAL A 223 2.67 16.38 -9.34
C VAL A 223 2.37 15.24 -8.37
N ALA A 224 1.73 14.16 -8.84
CA ALA A 224 1.39 13.01 -8.00
C ALA A 224 2.63 12.26 -7.47
N THR A 225 3.72 12.20 -8.22
CA THR A 225 4.99 11.59 -7.79
C THR A 225 5.76 12.49 -6.84
N ASN A 226 5.80 13.80 -7.07
CA ASN A 226 6.47 14.76 -6.18
C ASN A 226 5.78 14.88 -4.83
N TYR A 227 4.45 14.75 -4.77
CA TYR A 227 3.71 14.72 -3.51
C TYR A 227 4.15 13.55 -2.61
N LYS A 228 4.49 12.39 -3.18
CA LYS A 228 5.11 11.29 -2.42
C LYS A 228 6.43 11.68 -1.78
N GLU A 229 7.22 12.53 -2.40
CA GLU A 229 8.57 12.88 -1.96
C GLU A 229 8.61 13.86 -0.79
N GLU A 230 7.68 14.81 -0.72
CA GLU A 230 7.60 15.72 0.43
C GLU A 230 7.25 14.98 1.71
N ASN A 231 6.37 14.00 1.66
CA ASN A 231 6.04 13.14 2.80
C ASN A 231 7.27 12.32 3.27
N TYR A 232 8.13 11.87 2.34
CA TYR A 232 9.39 11.18 2.68
C TYR A 232 10.39 12.06 3.41
N ARG A 233 10.54 13.33 3.01
CA ARG A 233 11.46 14.28 3.65
C ARG A 233 11.05 14.61 5.08
N HIS A 234 9.76 14.66 5.36
CA HIS A 234 9.25 14.88 6.71
C HIS A 234 9.60 13.72 7.65
N MET A 235 9.53 12.48 7.15
CA MET A 235 9.88 11.28 7.93
C MET A 235 11.38 11.18 8.22
N LYS A 236 12.24 11.45 7.24
CA LYS A 236 13.71 11.42 7.44
C LYS A 236 14.20 12.44 8.48
N LYS A 237 13.47 13.57 8.66
CA LYS A 237 13.74 14.56 9.70
C LYS A 237 13.32 14.07 11.10
N MET A 238 12.34 13.17 11.20
CA MET A 238 11.84 12.65 12.48
C MET A 238 12.63 11.44 13.01
N GLU A 239 13.25 10.63 12.13
CA GLU A 239 14.12 9.51 12.53
C GLU A 239 15.45 9.95 13.16
N LEU A 240 15.83 11.22 13.02
CA LEU A 240 17.04 11.81 13.62
C LEU A 240 16.79 12.51 14.96
N ILE A 241 15.56 12.45 15.48
CA ILE A 241 15.19 12.98 16.80
C ILE A 241 14.78 11.80 17.69
N ASN A 242 15.78 11.14 18.25
CA ASN A 242 15.64 10.27 19.42
C ASN A 242 15.85 11.09 20.67
#